data_d7b0e51ee8abc24a6b9552ba4e9c2c07
#
_entry.id   d7b0e51ee8abc24a6b9552ba4e9c2c07
#
_cell.length_a   1.000
_cell.length_b   1.000
_cell.length_c   1.000
_cell.angle_alpha   90.00
_cell.angle_beta   90.00
_cell.angle_gamma   90.00
#
_symmetry.space_group_name_H-M   'P 1'
#
loop_
_entity.id
_entity.type
_entity.pdbx_description
1 polymer ?
#
loop_
_entity_poly.entity_id
_entity_poly.type
_entity_poly.pdbx_seq_one_letter_code
_entity_poly.pdbx_strand_id
1 'polypeptide(L)'
;MEALPRRGSDFCCDPFPLLPAHSGDSGYAVKMRDGTIRLLSNAHVLESGQITTWEHYLDNKGLLILQPGGLDLTNAIATVDTWITMAEGGVSIADAALAKPFNPGDVDTSILGLSVPSSVIDPVPGLIVKKSGRNTGVTTGIVEAINVTTRMTYQQYSSFSSFSTLFNNCFTVTPGNFGSGGDSGSVVMAGSSAVGLLFAGTDQLSFGTPM
;
A
#
# COMPACT_ATOMS: atom_id res chain seq x y z
N MET A 1 -16.90 27.17 -1.92
CA MET A 1 -17.12 25.78 -1.48
C MET A 1 -15.72 25.29 -1.09
N GLU A 2 -15.41 25.32 0.20
CA GLU A 2 -14.08 24.93 0.71
C GLU A 2 -13.93 23.42 0.54
N ALA A 3 -12.88 22.98 -0.17
CA ALA A 3 -12.57 21.58 -0.30
C ALA A 3 -12.12 21.07 1.08
N LEU A 4 -12.85 20.12 1.63
CA LEU A 4 -12.45 19.43 2.85
C LEU A 4 -11.07 18.76 2.63
N PRO A 5 -10.15 18.79 3.62
CA PRO A 5 -8.86 18.11 3.51
C PRO A 5 -9.11 16.61 3.28
N ARG A 6 -8.54 16.09 2.21
CA ARG A 6 -8.70 14.69 1.80
C ARG A 6 -7.85 13.83 2.73
N ARG A 7 -8.50 13.03 3.56
CA ARG A 7 -7.85 12.15 4.54
C ARG A 7 -7.36 10.87 3.87
N GLY A 8 -6.20 10.38 4.29
CA GLY A 8 -5.47 9.30 3.64
C GLY A 8 -6.04 7.88 3.75
N SER A 9 -7.32 7.62 3.59
CA SER A 9 -7.87 6.30 3.82
C SER A 9 -8.69 5.65 2.71
N ASP A 10 -8.89 6.31 1.55
CA ASP A 10 -9.82 5.78 0.55
C ASP A 10 -9.31 5.92 -0.88
N PHE A 11 -8.20 5.24 -1.22
CA PHE A 11 -7.73 5.21 -2.61
C PHE A 11 -8.17 3.93 -3.33
N CYS A 12 -8.59 4.07 -4.58
CA CYS A 12 -8.86 2.99 -5.51
C CYS A 12 -8.19 3.28 -6.84
N CYS A 13 -7.60 2.28 -7.44
CA CYS A 13 -7.13 2.32 -8.81
C CYS A 13 -8.13 1.56 -9.68
N ASP A 14 -8.74 2.23 -10.64
CA ASP A 14 -9.56 1.58 -11.64
C ASP A 14 -9.20 2.08 -13.03
N PRO A 15 -8.57 1.25 -13.88
CA PRO A 15 -8.26 1.62 -15.25
C PRO A 15 -9.36 1.25 -16.26
N PHE A 16 -10.42 0.48 -15.87
CA PHE A 16 -11.46 0.04 -16.80
C PHE A 16 -12.86 -0.01 -16.17
N PRO A 17 -13.91 0.43 -16.91
CA PRO A 17 -15.26 0.60 -16.39
C PRO A 17 -16.07 -0.70 -16.16
N LEU A 18 -15.47 -1.88 -16.27
CA LEU A 18 -16.19 -3.16 -16.20
C LEU A 18 -15.66 -4.16 -15.17
N LEU A 19 -14.67 -3.80 -14.34
CA LEU A 19 -14.11 -4.69 -13.33
C LEU A 19 -14.32 -4.14 -11.92
N PRO A 20 -14.54 -4.98 -10.90
CA PRO A 20 -14.67 -4.51 -9.52
C PRO A 20 -13.37 -3.83 -9.09
N ALA A 21 -13.52 -2.57 -8.66
CA ALA A 21 -12.40 -1.78 -8.16
C ALA A 21 -11.71 -2.49 -6.99
N HIS A 22 -10.41 -2.73 -7.11
CA HIS A 22 -9.62 -3.06 -5.94
C HIS A 22 -9.36 -1.80 -5.15
N SER A 23 -9.75 -1.85 -3.91
CA SER A 23 -9.57 -0.76 -2.98
C SER A 23 -8.62 -1.21 -1.88
N GLY A 24 -7.57 -0.45 -1.70
CA GLY A 24 -6.61 -0.61 -0.62
C GLY A 24 -6.39 0.72 0.11
N ASP A 25 -5.47 0.71 1.05
CA ASP A 25 -5.09 1.91 1.79
C ASP A 25 -4.08 2.74 0.99
N SER A 26 -4.16 4.06 1.07
CA SER A 26 -3.17 4.96 0.46
C SER A 26 -1.80 4.91 1.13
N GLY A 27 -1.69 4.22 2.24
CA GLY A 27 -0.48 4.18 3.02
C GLY A 27 -0.13 5.53 3.63
N TYR A 28 0.76 6.29 3.00
CA TYR A 28 1.28 7.53 3.57
C TYR A 28 1.85 8.46 2.50
N ALA A 29 1.78 9.77 2.78
CA ALA A 29 2.47 10.76 1.96
C ALA A 29 3.96 10.83 2.33
N VAL A 30 4.83 10.52 1.39
CA VAL A 30 6.28 10.57 1.57
C VAL A 30 6.87 11.78 0.87
N LYS A 31 7.84 12.43 1.53
CA LYS A 31 8.64 13.50 0.94
C LYS A 31 9.89 12.91 0.32
N MET A 32 10.03 13.10 -0.97
CA MET A 32 11.20 12.67 -1.72
C MET A 32 12.43 13.56 -1.43
N ARG A 33 13.63 13.10 -1.81
CA ARG A 33 14.87 13.87 -1.62
C ARG A 33 14.89 15.20 -2.33
N ASP A 34 14.18 15.31 -3.46
CA ASP A 34 14.02 16.55 -4.23
C ASP A 34 12.96 17.50 -3.64
N GLY A 35 12.36 17.14 -2.49
CA GLY A 35 11.34 17.90 -1.80
C GLY A 35 9.91 17.65 -2.29
N THR A 36 9.71 16.89 -3.36
CA THR A 36 8.38 16.58 -3.88
C THR A 36 7.63 15.58 -2.99
N ILE A 37 6.29 15.63 -3.02
CA ILE A 37 5.42 14.70 -2.28
C ILE A 37 4.99 13.57 -3.21
N ARG A 38 4.97 12.36 -2.69
CA ARG A 38 4.38 11.16 -3.30
C ARG A 38 3.45 10.46 -2.32
N LEU A 39 2.49 9.73 -2.85
CA LEU A 39 1.65 8.81 -2.09
C LEU A 39 2.29 7.43 -2.18
N LEU A 40 2.57 6.81 -1.05
CA LEU A 40 3.13 5.46 -0.94
C LEU A 40 1.99 4.48 -0.65
N SER A 41 1.94 3.38 -1.38
CA SER A 41 1.07 2.23 -1.10
C SER A 41 1.70 0.96 -1.67
N ASN A 42 0.98 -0.16 -1.60
CA ASN A 42 1.41 -1.37 -2.28
C ASN A 42 1.27 -1.24 -3.81
N ALA A 43 2.11 -1.94 -4.55
CA ALA A 43 2.03 -2.01 -5.99
C ALA A 43 0.70 -2.67 -6.41
N HIS A 44 0.31 -3.79 -5.79
CA HIS A 44 -0.95 -4.46 -6.09
C HIS A 44 -2.20 -3.60 -5.81
N VAL A 45 -2.07 -2.56 -4.97
CA VAL A 45 -3.14 -1.59 -4.71
C VAL A 45 -3.18 -0.51 -5.79
N LEU A 46 -2.03 0.10 -6.11
CA LEU A 46 -1.96 1.23 -7.04
C LEU A 46 -2.01 0.81 -8.51
N GLU A 47 -1.61 -0.42 -8.83
CA GLU A 47 -1.54 -0.94 -10.20
C GLU A 47 -2.67 -1.90 -10.56
N SER A 48 -3.65 -2.12 -9.69
CA SER A 48 -4.81 -3.00 -9.95
C SER A 48 -4.41 -4.41 -10.44
N GLY A 49 -3.28 -4.95 -9.96
CA GLY A 49 -2.84 -6.32 -10.28
C GLY A 49 -2.23 -6.53 -11.67
N GLN A 50 -1.87 -5.50 -12.41
CA GLN A 50 -1.21 -5.63 -13.72
C GLN A 50 0.32 -5.53 -13.62
N ILE A 51 0.97 -6.44 -12.90
CA ILE A 51 2.31 -6.20 -12.36
C ILE A 51 3.46 -6.88 -13.13
N THR A 52 3.24 -7.57 -14.23
CA THR A 52 4.20 -8.61 -14.62
C THR A 52 5.07 -8.39 -15.84
N THR A 53 4.86 -7.39 -16.67
CA THR A 53 5.73 -7.20 -17.85
C THR A 53 6.21 -5.76 -18.01
N TRP A 54 7.37 -5.62 -18.65
CA TRP A 54 7.91 -4.32 -19.04
C TRP A 54 6.95 -3.51 -19.94
N GLU A 55 6.15 -4.18 -20.73
CA GLU A 55 5.13 -3.57 -21.59
C GLU A 55 4.01 -2.95 -20.74
N HIS A 56 3.54 -3.66 -19.73
CA HIS A 56 2.59 -3.12 -18.74
C HIS A 56 3.18 -1.94 -17.96
N TYR A 57 4.50 -1.90 -17.75
CA TYR A 57 5.17 -0.75 -17.14
C TYR A 57 4.94 0.56 -17.91
N LEU A 58 4.98 0.52 -19.21
CA LEU A 58 4.76 1.71 -20.04
C LEU A 58 3.29 2.11 -20.08
N ASP A 59 2.37 1.14 -20.08
CA ASP A 59 0.93 1.37 -20.15
C ASP A 59 0.35 1.86 -18.81
N ASN A 60 0.95 1.46 -17.70
CA ASN A 60 0.48 1.85 -16.37
C ASN A 60 0.96 3.25 -15.93
N LYS A 61 1.94 3.84 -16.58
CA LYS A 61 2.29 5.24 -16.35
C LYS A 61 1.13 6.14 -16.76
N GLY A 62 0.49 6.72 -15.78
CA GLY A 62 -0.69 7.55 -15.97
C GLY A 62 -1.99 6.92 -15.48
N LEU A 63 -1.95 5.74 -14.84
CA LEU A 63 -3.10 5.22 -14.12
C LEU A 63 -3.54 6.22 -13.04
N LEU A 64 -4.82 6.51 -13.05
CA LEU A 64 -5.42 7.47 -12.13
C LEU A 64 -5.68 6.83 -10.77
N ILE A 65 -5.34 7.55 -9.72
CA ILE A 65 -5.71 7.23 -8.35
C ILE A 65 -6.93 8.06 -7.98
N LEU A 66 -8.02 7.39 -7.59
CA LEU A 66 -9.31 8.00 -7.29
C LEU A 66 -9.55 8.03 -5.77
N GLN A 67 -10.19 9.12 -5.29
CA GLN A 67 -10.59 9.24 -3.88
C GLN A 67 -11.95 9.97 -3.77
N PRO A 68 -12.97 9.36 -3.13
CA PRO A 68 -13.03 7.96 -2.73
C PRO A 68 -12.92 7.04 -3.93
N GLY A 69 -12.53 5.77 -3.70
CA GLY A 69 -12.45 4.77 -4.76
C GLY A 69 -13.81 4.57 -5.46
N GLY A 70 -13.78 4.33 -6.76
CA GLY A 70 -14.98 4.16 -7.58
C GLY A 70 -14.69 4.44 -9.05
N LEU A 71 -15.75 4.50 -9.85
CA LEU A 71 -15.67 4.70 -11.30
C LEU A 71 -15.72 6.17 -11.74
N ASP A 72 -15.83 7.11 -10.80
CA ASP A 72 -15.92 8.53 -11.13
C ASP A 72 -14.51 9.13 -11.31
N LEU A 73 -14.08 9.23 -12.55
CA LEU A 73 -12.78 9.79 -12.92
C LEU A 73 -12.62 11.27 -12.54
N THR A 74 -13.71 11.98 -12.24
CA THR A 74 -13.63 13.38 -11.76
C THR A 74 -13.03 13.48 -10.36
N ASN A 75 -13.00 12.36 -9.64
CA ASN A 75 -12.38 12.24 -8.33
C ASN A 75 -10.90 11.83 -8.37
N ALA A 76 -10.24 11.91 -9.53
CA ALA A 76 -8.83 11.62 -9.66
C ALA A 76 -7.99 12.64 -8.86
N ILE A 77 -7.07 12.13 -8.05
CA ILE A 77 -6.21 12.93 -7.17
C ILE A 77 -4.73 12.78 -7.48
N ALA A 78 -4.34 11.69 -8.11
CA ALA A 78 -2.96 11.37 -8.43
C ALA A 78 -2.87 10.48 -9.65
N THR A 79 -1.65 10.26 -10.12
CA THR A 79 -1.31 9.24 -11.12
C THR A 79 -0.18 8.37 -10.61
N VAL A 80 -0.17 7.09 -10.98
CA VAL A 80 0.95 6.19 -10.66
C VAL A 80 2.24 6.75 -11.25
N ASP A 81 3.29 6.79 -10.44
CA ASP A 81 4.58 7.38 -10.80
C ASP A 81 5.67 6.31 -10.98
N THR A 82 5.83 5.45 -9.99
CA THR A 82 6.81 4.36 -10.01
C THR A 82 6.41 3.24 -9.05
N TRP A 83 6.93 2.04 -9.30
CA TRP A 83 6.69 0.87 -8.44
C TRP A 83 7.85 -0.12 -8.49
N ILE A 84 7.86 -1.05 -7.55
CA ILE A 84 8.78 -2.17 -7.53
C ILE A 84 8.14 -3.32 -8.30
N THR A 85 8.75 -3.69 -9.45
CA THR A 85 8.27 -4.81 -10.25
C THR A 85 8.39 -6.12 -9.48
N MET A 86 7.30 -6.87 -9.44
CA MET A 86 7.28 -8.20 -8.81
C MET A 86 7.71 -9.27 -9.82
N ALA A 87 8.56 -10.19 -9.36
CA ALA A 87 9.14 -11.26 -10.17
C ALA A 87 8.22 -12.49 -10.16
N GLU A 88 7.59 -12.80 -11.30
CA GLU A 88 6.81 -14.02 -11.45
C GLU A 88 7.69 -15.28 -11.27
N GLY A 89 7.27 -16.17 -10.38
CA GLY A 89 8.03 -17.38 -10.03
C GLY A 89 9.36 -17.15 -9.34
N GLY A 90 9.72 -15.88 -9.09
CA GLY A 90 10.98 -15.45 -8.51
C GLY A 90 10.85 -14.87 -7.11
N VAL A 91 11.84 -14.03 -6.75
CA VAL A 91 11.88 -13.29 -5.49
C VAL A 91 11.69 -11.81 -5.78
N SER A 92 10.68 -11.22 -5.15
CA SER A 92 10.39 -9.79 -5.18
C SER A 92 10.98 -9.11 -3.94
N ILE A 93 11.44 -7.89 -4.12
CA ILE A 93 12.06 -7.11 -3.04
C ILE A 93 10.98 -6.58 -2.10
N ALA A 94 9.91 -6.01 -2.65
CA ALA A 94 8.80 -5.46 -1.90
C ALA A 94 7.55 -5.32 -2.80
N ASP A 95 6.40 -5.23 -2.18
CA ASP A 95 5.16 -4.84 -2.82
C ASP A 95 4.89 -3.37 -2.50
N ALA A 96 5.44 -2.47 -3.30
CA ALA A 96 5.36 -1.03 -3.07
C ALA A 96 5.32 -0.23 -4.36
N ALA A 97 4.56 0.85 -4.35
CA ALA A 97 4.44 1.80 -5.44
C ALA A 97 4.26 3.23 -4.92
N LEU A 98 4.61 4.18 -5.75
CA LEU A 98 4.43 5.61 -5.52
C LEU A 98 3.48 6.20 -6.56
N ALA A 99 2.61 7.10 -6.11
CA ALA A 99 1.79 7.91 -6.98
C ALA A 99 2.12 9.40 -6.81
N LYS A 100 2.05 10.13 -7.92
CA LYS A 100 2.26 11.58 -7.96
C LYS A 100 0.93 12.29 -7.82
N PRO A 101 0.67 13.03 -6.73
CA PRO A 101 -0.53 13.82 -6.58
C PRO A 101 -0.59 14.95 -7.61
N PHE A 102 -1.78 15.27 -8.12
CA PHE A 102 -1.97 16.38 -9.04
C PHE A 102 -1.73 17.72 -8.36
N ASN A 103 -2.17 17.83 -7.12
CA ASN A 103 -1.88 18.99 -6.28
C ASN A 103 -1.32 18.52 -4.92
N PRO A 104 -0.02 18.67 -4.68
CA PRO A 104 0.60 18.28 -3.41
C PRO A 104 0.03 19.01 -2.19
N GLY A 105 -0.56 20.21 -2.38
CA GLY A 105 -1.19 20.98 -1.32
C GLY A 105 -2.48 20.37 -0.76
N ASP A 106 -3.09 19.44 -1.51
CA ASP A 106 -4.32 18.74 -1.07
C ASP A 106 -4.00 17.46 -0.28
N VAL A 107 -2.72 17.10 -0.16
CA VAL A 107 -2.29 15.88 0.51
C VAL A 107 -2.14 16.13 2.01
N ASP A 108 -2.96 15.45 2.82
CA ASP A 108 -2.77 15.40 4.27
C ASP A 108 -1.65 14.39 4.59
N THR A 109 -0.63 14.83 5.29
CA THR A 109 0.51 14.00 5.73
C THR A 109 0.24 13.28 7.05
N SER A 110 -0.93 13.45 7.65
CA SER A 110 -1.32 12.72 8.86
C SER A 110 -1.81 11.31 8.54
N ILE A 111 -1.58 10.38 9.45
CA ILE A 111 -2.22 9.05 9.43
C ILE A 111 -3.42 9.12 10.38
N LEU A 112 -4.59 8.74 9.88
CA LEU A 112 -5.84 8.84 10.64
C LEU A 112 -5.74 8.08 11.97
N GLY A 113 -5.85 8.81 13.08
CA GLY A 113 -5.81 8.24 14.43
C GLY A 113 -4.42 7.82 14.92
N LEU A 114 -3.36 8.14 14.16
CA LEU A 114 -1.96 7.91 14.54
C LEU A 114 -1.14 9.19 14.43
N SER A 115 0.07 9.16 14.98
CA SER A 115 1.04 10.25 14.84
C SER A 115 1.61 10.29 13.42
N VAL A 116 2.05 11.47 12.98
CA VAL A 116 2.85 11.60 11.76
C VAL A 116 4.19 10.89 11.96
N PRO A 117 4.62 10.02 11.02
CA PRO A 117 5.93 9.40 11.10
C PRO A 117 7.05 10.44 11.09
N SER A 118 7.95 10.35 12.07
CA SER A 118 9.11 11.24 12.19
C SER A 118 10.45 10.53 11.98
N SER A 119 10.44 9.20 11.92
CA SER A 119 11.60 8.34 11.70
C SER A 119 11.20 7.00 11.12
N VAL A 120 12.19 6.23 10.71
CA VAL A 120 12.05 4.83 10.30
C VAL A 120 12.90 3.97 11.23
N ILE A 121 12.35 2.83 11.66
CA ILE A 121 13.08 1.84 12.48
C ILE A 121 12.84 0.44 11.93
N ASP A 122 13.80 -0.43 12.15
CA ASP A 122 13.67 -1.84 11.78
C ASP A 122 12.65 -2.56 12.68
N PRO A 123 11.88 -3.51 12.14
CA PRO A 123 11.05 -4.40 12.94
C PRO A 123 11.92 -5.30 13.82
N VAL A 124 11.52 -5.48 15.07
CA VAL A 124 12.14 -6.46 15.99
C VAL A 124 11.06 -7.28 16.69
N PRO A 125 11.24 -8.57 16.92
CA PRO A 125 10.28 -9.40 17.65
C PRO A 125 9.92 -8.80 19.01
N GLY A 126 8.63 -8.77 19.34
CA GLY A 126 8.11 -8.18 20.55
C GLY A 126 7.79 -6.67 20.44
N LEU A 127 8.12 -6.01 19.34
CA LEU A 127 7.78 -4.60 19.13
C LEU A 127 6.27 -4.41 19.02
N ILE A 128 5.70 -3.54 19.84
CA ILE A 128 4.28 -3.16 19.75
C ILE A 128 4.12 -2.19 18.59
N VAL A 129 3.22 -2.52 17.69
CA VAL A 129 2.95 -1.76 16.47
C VAL A 129 1.47 -1.42 16.33
N LYS A 130 1.20 -0.36 15.58
CA LYS A 130 -0.14 0.05 15.17
C LYS A 130 -0.16 0.32 13.66
N LYS A 131 -1.33 0.19 13.07
CA LYS A 131 -1.61 0.73 11.75
C LYS A 131 -2.99 1.38 11.73
N SER A 132 -3.25 2.22 10.76
CA SER A 132 -4.58 2.72 10.45
C SER A 132 -4.91 2.30 9.03
N GLY A 133 -5.85 1.39 8.87
CA GLY A 133 -6.26 0.84 7.61
C GLY A 133 -7.70 1.19 7.26
N ARG A 134 -8.00 1.10 5.99
CA ARG A 134 -9.30 1.45 5.44
C ARG A 134 -10.45 0.60 6.04
N ASN A 135 -10.25 -0.71 6.13
CA ASN A 135 -11.31 -1.63 6.56
C ASN A 135 -11.37 -1.80 8.07
N THR A 136 -10.23 -1.88 8.76
CA THR A 136 -10.21 -2.17 10.20
C THR A 136 -9.89 -0.95 11.06
N GLY A 137 -9.61 0.21 10.45
CA GLY A 137 -9.21 1.40 11.19
C GLY A 137 -7.90 1.21 11.94
N VAL A 138 -7.79 1.85 13.11
CA VAL A 138 -6.61 1.73 13.97
C VAL A 138 -6.64 0.40 14.71
N THR A 139 -5.63 -0.42 14.47
CA THR A 139 -5.42 -1.70 15.17
C THR A 139 -4.04 -1.71 15.83
N THR A 140 -3.89 -2.56 16.83
CA THR A 140 -2.63 -2.76 17.56
C THR A 140 -2.22 -4.22 17.46
N GLY A 141 -0.94 -4.48 17.24
CA GLY A 141 -0.36 -5.80 17.18
C GLY A 141 1.06 -5.83 17.75
N ILE A 142 1.67 -7.00 17.68
CA ILE A 142 3.05 -7.24 18.10
C ILE A 142 3.79 -7.90 16.94
N VAL A 143 4.96 -7.42 16.61
CA VAL A 143 5.87 -8.08 15.66
C VAL A 143 6.24 -9.45 16.24
N GLU A 144 5.87 -10.50 15.54
CA GLU A 144 6.14 -11.89 15.99
C GLU A 144 7.47 -12.41 15.46
N ALA A 145 7.70 -12.22 14.15
CA ALA A 145 8.92 -12.70 13.50
C ALA A 145 9.42 -11.69 12.45
N ILE A 146 10.70 -11.76 12.17
CA ILE A 146 11.39 -10.99 11.13
C ILE A 146 12.15 -11.95 10.20
N ASN A 147 12.65 -11.44 9.08
CA ASN A 147 13.35 -12.25 8.06
C ASN A 147 12.48 -13.41 7.54
N VAL A 148 11.18 -13.22 7.51
CA VAL A 148 10.24 -14.23 7.03
C VAL A 148 10.23 -14.21 5.51
N THR A 149 10.23 -15.39 4.91
CA THR A 149 9.95 -15.58 3.48
C THR A 149 8.51 -16.05 3.31
N THR A 150 7.73 -15.34 2.52
CA THR A 150 6.36 -15.71 2.23
C THR A 150 6.10 -15.79 0.74
N ARG A 151 5.23 -16.72 0.32
CA ARG A 151 4.75 -16.80 -1.06
C ARG A 151 3.41 -16.12 -1.16
N MET A 152 3.30 -15.20 -2.10
CA MET A 152 2.04 -14.53 -2.42
C MET A 152 1.60 -14.89 -3.83
N THR A 153 0.28 -15.00 -4.02
CA THR A 153 -0.35 -15.20 -5.32
C THR A 153 -1.25 -14.02 -5.60
N TYR A 154 -1.01 -13.38 -6.72
CA TYR A 154 -1.78 -12.24 -7.20
C TYR A 154 -2.61 -12.65 -8.40
N GLN A 155 -3.85 -12.16 -8.48
CA GLN A 155 -4.68 -12.35 -9.67
C GLN A 155 -4.43 -11.22 -10.67
N GLN A 156 -4.24 -11.59 -11.92
CA GLN A 156 -4.15 -10.65 -13.03
C GLN A 156 -5.54 -10.44 -13.63
N TYR A 157 -6.04 -9.23 -13.55
CA TYR A 157 -7.41 -8.94 -14.03
C TYR A 157 -7.58 -9.08 -15.54
N SER A 158 -6.56 -8.72 -16.32
CA SER A 158 -6.63 -8.71 -17.79
C SER A 158 -6.66 -10.11 -18.43
N SER A 159 -6.23 -11.14 -17.70
CA SER A 159 -6.04 -12.48 -18.28
C SER A 159 -6.71 -13.61 -17.50
N PHE A 160 -7.40 -13.34 -16.39
CA PHE A 160 -7.88 -14.36 -15.45
C PHE A 160 -6.78 -15.32 -14.97
N SER A 161 -5.52 -14.97 -15.18
CA SER A 161 -4.36 -15.72 -14.73
C SER A 161 -3.92 -15.22 -13.34
N SER A 162 -3.20 -16.07 -12.65
CA SER A 162 -2.54 -15.69 -11.41
C SER A 162 -1.03 -15.91 -11.54
N PHE A 163 -0.25 -15.08 -10.89
CA PHE A 163 1.17 -15.31 -10.73
C PHE A 163 1.54 -15.38 -9.26
N SER A 164 2.60 -16.10 -8.96
CA SER A 164 3.12 -16.21 -7.60
C SER A 164 4.54 -15.68 -7.53
N THR A 165 4.83 -15.01 -6.43
CA THR A 165 6.18 -14.52 -6.12
C THR A 165 6.51 -14.79 -4.67
N LEU A 166 7.80 -14.84 -4.33
CA LEU A 166 8.29 -14.89 -2.97
C LEU A 166 8.71 -13.49 -2.52
N PHE A 167 8.34 -13.13 -1.31
CA PHE A 167 8.90 -11.96 -0.64
C PHE A 167 9.82 -12.43 0.48
N ASN A 168 11.06 -11.99 0.43
CA ASN A 168 12.03 -12.23 1.50
C ASN A 168 12.08 -11.03 2.45
N ASN A 169 12.67 -11.23 3.62
CA ASN A 169 12.86 -10.17 4.61
C ASN A 169 11.57 -9.50 5.09
N CYS A 170 10.45 -10.24 5.07
CA CYS A 170 9.21 -9.75 5.65
C CYS A 170 9.23 -9.86 7.18
N PHE A 171 8.37 -9.09 7.82
CA PHE A 171 8.01 -9.29 9.23
C PHE A 171 6.55 -9.71 9.34
N THR A 172 6.22 -10.38 10.43
CA THR A 172 4.84 -10.78 10.76
C THR A 172 4.35 -10.05 11.99
N VAL A 173 3.04 -9.81 12.04
CA VAL A 173 2.36 -9.17 13.17
C VAL A 173 1.19 -10.03 13.61
N THR A 174 1.06 -10.23 14.92
CA THR A 174 -0.07 -10.86 15.59
C THR A 174 -0.87 -9.82 16.40
N PRO A 175 -2.18 -10.07 16.65
CA PRO A 175 -3.02 -11.15 16.13
C PRO A 175 -3.38 -10.96 14.66
N GLY A 176 -3.93 -12.02 14.01
CA GLY A 176 -4.31 -11.99 12.60
C GLY A 176 -5.30 -10.89 12.21
N ASN A 177 -6.15 -10.44 13.13
CA ASN A 177 -7.04 -9.29 12.91
C ASN A 177 -6.33 -7.92 13.02
N PHE A 178 -5.00 -7.88 13.08
CA PHE A 178 -4.24 -6.64 12.94
C PHE A 178 -4.51 -5.98 11.59
N GLY A 179 -4.61 -6.75 10.51
CA GLY A 179 -5.03 -6.29 9.19
C GLY A 179 -6.07 -7.21 8.55
N SER A 180 -6.81 -6.70 7.59
CA SER A 180 -7.72 -7.46 6.75
C SER A 180 -7.62 -7.03 5.29
N GLY A 181 -8.31 -7.74 4.38
CA GLY A 181 -8.40 -7.33 2.99
C GLY A 181 -8.88 -5.88 2.87
N GLY A 182 -8.16 -5.05 2.10
CA GLY A 182 -8.41 -3.61 1.97
C GLY A 182 -7.56 -2.72 2.90
N ASP A 183 -6.81 -3.30 3.84
CA ASP A 183 -5.81 -2.56 4.64
C ASP A 183 -4.41 -2.61 4.03
N SER A 184 -4.23 -3.29 2.90
CA SER A 184 -2.99 -3.31 2.13
C SER A 184 -2.56 -1.87 1.77
N GLY A 185 -1.29 -1.54 2.00
CA GLY A 185 -0.74 -0.19 1.84
C GLY A 185 -0.69 0.60 3.15
N SER A 186 -1.30 0.13 4.23
CA SER A 186 -1.18 0.79 5.53
C SER A 186 0.26 0.80 6.03
N VAL A 187 0.71 1.95 6.54
CA VAL A 187 1.99 2.04 7.25
C VAL A 187 1.88 1.45 8.64
N VAL A 188 2.77 0.54 8.95
CA VAL A 188 2.92 -0.04 10.30
C VAL A 188 3.84 0.86 11.12
N MET A 189 3.35 1.29 12.29
CA MET A 189 3.98 2.29 13.14
C MET A 189 4.32 1.74 14.51
N ALA A 190 5.47 2.13 15.05
CA ALA A 190 5.80 1.98 16.47
C ALA A 190 6.00 3.37 17.08
N GLY A 191 5.02 3.82 17.87
CA GLY A 191 4.98 5.21 18.31
C GLY A 191 4.90 6.19 17.15
N SER A 192 5.92 7.05 16.99
CA SER A 192 6.07 7.99 15.87
C SER A 192 7.04 7.49 14.78
N SER A 193 7.46 6.23 14.83
CA SER A 193 8.38 5.67 13.84
C SER A 193 7.65 4.74 12.88
N ALA A 194 7.89 4.89 11.58
CA ALA A 194 7.47 3.93 10.57
C ALA A 194 8.34 2.66 10.66
N VAL A 195 7.70 1.50 10.57
CA VAL A 195 8.36 0.17 10.63
C VAL A 195 8.33 -0.50 9.27
N GLY A 196 7.22 -0.39 8.57
CA GLY A 196 7.04 -1.03 7.27
C GLY A 196 5.68 -0.79 6.65
N LEU A 197 5.42 -1.48 5.55
CA LEU A 197 4.19 -1.40 4.77
C LEU A 197 3.46 -2.75 4.84
N LEU A 198 2.21 -2.74 5.28
CA LEU A 198 1.35 -3.93 5.32
C LEU A 198 0.94 -4.32 3.90
N PHE A 199 1.07 -5.59 3.52
CA PHE A 199 0.71 -6.01 2.16
C PHE A 199 -0.12 -7.29 2.06
N ALA A 200 -0.16 -8.10 3.12
CA ALA A 200 -0.87 -9.37 3.13
C ALA A 200 -1.27 -9.79 4.54
N GLY A 201 -2.13 -10.79 4.62
CA GLY A 201 -2.52 -11.40 5.89
C GLY A 201 -3.21 -12.74 5.71
N THR A 202 -3.27 -13.47 6.82
CA THR A 202 -4.06 -14.68 7.04
C THR A 202 -4.92 -14.47 8.28
N ASP A 203 -5.74 -15.45 8.63
CA ASP A 203 -6.54 -15.41 9.88
C ASP A 203 -5.67 -15.33 11.16
N GLN A 204 -4.38 -15.64 11.05
CA GLN A 204 -3.46 -15.71 12.20
C GLN A 204 -2.41 -14.59 12.21
N LEU A 205 -1.94 -14.19 11.03
CA LEU A 205 -0.79 -13.28 10.87
C LEU A 205 -1.07 -12.22 9.81
N SER A 206 -0.53 -11.04 10.05
CA SER A 206 -0.38 -10.02 9.01
C SER A 206 1.10 -9.92 8.59
N PHE A 207 1.36 -9.63 7.32
CA PHE A 207 2.70 -9.55 6.73
C PHE A 207 3.02 -8.13 6.32
N GLY A 208 4.20 -7.66 6.69
CA GLY A 208 4.72 -6.36 6.29
C GLY A 208 6.11 -6.47 5.66
N THR A 209 6.40 -5.55 4.75
CA THR A 209 7.75 -5.31 4.23
C THR A 209 8.40 -4.20 5.05
N PRO A 210 9.63 -4.35 5.58
CA PRO A 210 10.36 -3.26 6.24
C PRO A 210 10.54 -2.06 5.33
N MET A 211 10.60 -0.86 5.91
CA MET A 211 10.70 0.40 5.17
C MET A 211 12.15 0.85 5.04
#